data_7137f304fb3561b7ee37d7089e045566
#
_entry.id   7137f304fb3561b7ee37d7089e045566
#
_cell.length_a   1.000
_cell.length_b   1.000
_cell.length_c   1.000
_cell.angle_alpha   90.00
_cell.angle_beta   90.00
_cell.angle_gamma   90.00
#
_symmetry.space_group_name_H-M   'P 1'
#
loop_
_entity.id
_entity.type
_entity.pdbx_description
1 polymer ?
#
loop_
_entity_poly.entity_id
_entity_poly.type
_entity_poly.pdbx_seq_one_letter_code
_entity_poly.pdbx_strand_id
1 'polypeptide(L)'
;LTVPLKVGRIPYANLAPIFHFLPETCAGIETSFIDGHPSGLNTLLRSDRLDISPNSSIEYAVAPDLYLLCPGVSIASHTRVMSVLLLSNTPLSELSGELIGVTSASDTSVALLDILFAESLGRRSDFERTDLSPGKALEKYRACLSIGDEALRASVDRVAAHVTDLGQWWKAETGKPFVFSLWIASRKAWESPQKEPLGRFCAALLESKRMAKESISNGRYPWGGPEWMPAKLKEEYWNCLSYDLDDELEGLALFYRLAEKYGLIPFAPPLRFLEPARHGA
;
A
#
# COMPACT_ATOMS: atom_id res chain seq x y z
N LEU A 1 31.82 -13.48 -3.70
CA LEU A 1 30.85 -13.12 -2.68
C LEU A 1 29.61 -12.62 -3.41
N THR A 2 28.49 -13.31 -3.25
CA THR A 2 27.19 -12.84 -3.76
C THR A 2 26.77 -11.63 -2.95
N VAL A 3 26.24 -10.60 -3.64
CA VAL A 3 25.70 -9.42 -2.98
C VAL A 3 24.24 -9.71 -2.61
N PRO A 4 23.84 -9.60 -1.32
CA PRO A 4 22.48 -9.86 -0.92
C PRO A 4 21.47 -8.95 -1.61
N LEU A 5 20.31 -9.49 -1.99
CA LEU A 5 19.19 -8.72 -2.51
C LEU A 5 18.64 -7.81 -1.41
N LYS A 6 18.58 -6.51 -1.67
CA LYS A 6 18.10 -5.50 -0.72
C LYS A 6 16.59 -5.37 -0.84
N VAL A 7 15.88 -5.84 0.17
CA VAL A 7 14.42 -5.90 0.19
C VAL A 7 13.86 -4.92 1.22
N GLY A 8 12.99 -4.01 0.78
CA GLY A 8 12.25 -3.16 1.71
C GLY A 8 11.18 -3.95 2.46
N ARG A 9 10.96 -3.63 3.74
CA ARG A 9 9.91 -4.22 4.56
C ARG A 9 9.13 -3.14 5.30
N ILE A 10 7.81 -3.19 5.17
CA ILE A 10 6.90 -2.34 5.93
C ILE A 10 6.37 -3.18 7.10
N PRO A 11 6.64 -2.81 8.36
CA PRO A 11 6.24 -3.58 9.52
C PRO A 11 4.78 -3.30 9.93
N TYR A 12 3.84 -3.30 8.97
CA TYR A 12 2.41 -3.12 9.23
C TYR A 12 1.66 -4.45 9.19
N ALA A 13 0.56 -4.53 9.90
CA ALA A 13 -0.28 -5.71 9.99
C ALA A 13 -0.81 -6.20 8.62
N ASN A 14 -1.00 -5.31 7.63
CA ASN A 14 -1.44 -5.68 6.28
C ASN A 14 -0.45 -6.57 5.53
N LEU A 15 0.85 -6.43 5.77
CA LEU A 15 1.89 -7.24 5.12
C LEU A 15 2.36 -8.42 5.98
N ALA A 16 1.94 -8.49 7.25
CA ALA A 16 2.31 -9.58 8.16
C ALA A 16 2.04 -10.98 7.57
N PRO A 17 0.92 -11.25 6.88
CA PRO A 17 0.66 -12.56 6.27
C PRO A 17 1.74 -12.96 5.25
N ILE A 18 2.13 -12.05 4.35
CA ILE A 18 3.14 -12.30 3.34
C ILE A 18 4.52 -12.48 3.99
N PHE A 19 4.93 -11.56 4.86
CA PHE A 19 6.24 -11.63 5.49
C PHE A 19 6.40 -12.81 6.45
N HIS A 20 5.31 -13.41 6.93
CA HIS A 20 5.37 -14.62 7.77
C HIS A 20 5.89 -15.84 7.01
N PHE A 21 5.43 -16.06 5.79
CA PHE A 21 5.82 -17.22 4.99
C PHE A 21 7.06 -16.96 4.12
N LEU A 22 7.42 -15.69 3.92
CA LEU A 22 8.50 -15.30 3.03
C LEU A 22 9.88 -15.90 3.41
N PRO A 23 10.28 -16.05 4.70
CA PRO A 23 11.55 -16.70 5.06
C PRO A 23 11.65 -18.16 4.58
N GLU A 24 10.54 -18.89 4.59
CA GLU A 24 10.49 -20.27 4.09
C GLU A 24 10.58 -20.30 2.56
N THR A 25 9.77 -19.47 1.88
CA THR A 25 9.69 -19.49 0.42
C THR A 25 10.91 -18.89 -0.27
N CYS A 26 11.62 -17.96 0.38
CA CYS A 26 12.87 -17.37 -0.16
C CYS A 26 14.14 -18.11 0.35
N ALA A 27 14.01 -19.30 0.92
CA ALA A 27 15.17 -20.07 1.35
C ALA A 27 16.17 -20.29 0.20
N GLY A 28 17.46 -20.02 0.46
CA GLY A 28 18.52 -20.07 -0.56
C GLY A 28 18.63 -18.82 -1.46
N ILE A 29 17.92 -17.74 -1.15
CA ILE A 29 18.14 -16.41 -1.71
C ILE A 29 18.76 -15.55 -0.61
N GLU A 30 19.98 -15.06 -0.82
CA GLU A 30 20.59 -14.12 0.12
C GLU A 30 19.84 -12.78 0.06
N THR A 31 19.18 -12.43 1.16
CA THR A 31 18.38 -11.21 1.28
C THR A 31 18.81 -10.34 2.46
N SER A 32 18.75 -9.04 2.31
CA SER A 32 18.93 -8.07 3.37
C SER A 32 17.68 -7.20 3.47
N PHE A 33 16.93 -7.31 4.58
CA PHE A 33 15.72 -6.54 4.79
C PHE A 33 16.01 -5.17 5.41
N ILE A 34 15.35 -4.13 4.87
CA ILE A 34 15.44 -2.75 5.36
C ILE A 34 14.03 -2.31 5.74
N ASP A 35 13.80 -2.05 7.01
CA ASP A 35 12.50 -1.62 7.52
C ASP A 35 12.27 -0.13 7.26
N GLY A 36 11.03 0.24 6.91
CA GLY A 36 10.64 1.62 6.70
C GLY A 36 9.15 1.82 6.45
N HIS A 37 8.73 3.08 6.49
CA HIS A 37 7.40 3.48 6.03
C HIS A 37 7.35 3.51 4.49
N PRO A 38 6.16 3.40 3.87
CA PRO A 38 6.04 3.40 2.40
C PRO A 38 6.78 4.55 1.71
N SER A 39 6.62 5.80 2.17
CA SER A 39 7.30 6.97 1.59
C SER A 39 8.82 6.94 1.75
N GLY A 40 9.31 6.43 2.89
CA GLY A 40 10.74 6.22 3.12
C GLY A 40 11.33 5.16 2.18
N LEU A 41 10.64 4.04 2.00
CA LEU A 41 11.03 2.99 1.06
C LEU A 41 10.97 3.46 -0.39
N ASN A 42 10.00 4.32 -0.77
CA ASN A 42 9.96 4.97 -2.08
C ASN A 42 11.28 5.72 -2.34
N THR A 43 11.74 6.51 -1.37
CA THR A 43 13.00 7.27 -1.48
C THR A 43 14.21 6.35 -1.62
N LEU A 44 14.26 5.27 -0.85
CA LEU A 44 15.36 4.29 -0.90
C LEU A 44 15.39 3.55 -2.25
N LEU A 45 14.23 3.15 -2.76
CA LEU A 45 14.13 2.47 -4.04
C LEU A 45 14.53 3.40 -5.19
N ARG A 46 14.03 4.65 -5.18
CA ARG A 46 14.36 5.67 -6.20
C ARG A 46 15.84 6.03 -6.24
N SER A 47 16.54 5.89 -5.11
CA SER A 47 17.98 6.15 -5.00
C SER A 47 18.85 4.89 -5.13
N ASP A 48 18.33 3.79 -5.67
CA ASP A 48 19.02 2.50 -5.86
C ASP A 48 19.58 1.89 -4.55
N ARG A 49 18.99 2.22 -3.42
CA ARG A 49 19.36 1.66 -2.12
C ARG A 49 18.55 0.42 -1.75
N LEU A 50 17.50 0.12 -2.53
CA LEU A 50 16.71 -1.11 -2.51
C LEU A 50 16.65 -1.71 -3.92
N ASP A 51 16.53 -3.02 -4.00
CA ASP A 51 16.34 -3.75 -5.24
C ASP A 51 14.85 -4.03 -5.49
N ILE A 52 14.08 -4.28 -4.43
CA ILE A 52 12.62 -4.48 -4.46
C ILE A 52 12.00 -4.10 -3.11
N SER A 53 10.80 -3.55 -3.12
CA SER A 53 10.01 -3.32 -1.91
C SER A 53 8.52 -3.19 -2.18
N PRO A 54 7.65 -3.37 -1.16
CA PRO A 54 6.29 -2.89 -1.21
C PRO A 54 6.33 -1.36 -1.11
N ASN A 55 5.74 -0.67 -2.08
CA ASN A 55 5.75 0.78 -2.18
C ASN A 55 4.34 1.32 -2.39
N SER A 56 4.14 2.57 -2.08
CA SER A 56 2.93 3.30 -2.47
C SER A 56 2.66 3.12 -3.97
N SER A 57 1.44 2.75 -4.38
CA SER A 57 1.17 2.45 -5.80
C SER A 57 1.43 3.63 -6.73
N ILE A 58 1.24 4.87 -6.27
CA ILE A 58 1.54 6.08 -7.05
C ILE A 58 3.04 6.23 -7.35
N GLU A 59 3.94 5.65 -6.53
CA GLU A 59 5.39 5.72 -6.73
C GLU A 59 5.80 5.21 -8.12
N TYR A 60 5.17 4.11 -8.56
CA TYR A 60 5.42 3.60 -9.91
C TYR A 60 5.08 4.65 -10.98
N ALA A 61 3.97 5.36 -10.82
CA ALA A 61 3.53 6.35 -11.79
C ALA A 61 4.34 7.67 -11.77
N VAL A 62 4.99 7.97 -10.65
CA VAL A 62 5.89 9.14 -10.53
C VAL A 62 7.19 8.94 -11.30
N ALA A 63 7.72 7.73 -11.35
CA ALA A 63 9.01 7.44 -11.98
C ALA A 63 9.00 6.09 -12.74
N PRO A 64 8.10 5.89 -13.73
CA PRO A 64 7.84 4.57 -14.31
C PRO A 64 9.05 3.99 -15.10
N ASP A 65 9.98 4.84 -15.51
CA ASP A 65 11.18 4.39 -16.23
C ASP A 65 12.25 3.79 -15.31
N LEU A 66 12.15 4.02 -13.99
CA LEU A 66 13.07 3.45 -13.00
C LEU A 66 12.64 2.05 -12.53
N TYR A 67 11.43 1.61 -12.86
CA TYR A 67 10.79 0.52 -12.17
C TYR A 67 10.24 -0.59 -13.06
N LEU A 68 10.10 -1.77 -12.46
CA LEU A 68 9.31 -2.89 -12.92
C LEU A 68 8.43 -3.39 -11.77
N LEU A 69 7.25 -3.90 -12.09
CA LEU A 69 6.30 -4.44 -11.11
C LEU A 69 6.47 -5.95 -10.95
N CYS A 70 6.45 -6.45 -9.72
CA CYS A 70 6.25 -7.87 -9.50
C CYS A 70 4.79 -8.22 -9.87
N PRO A 71 4.57 -9.15 -10.82
CA PRO A 71 3.21 -9.48 -11.25
C PRO A 71 2.42 -10.20 -10.15
N GLY A 72 1.09 -10.07 -10.19
CA GLY A 72 0.17 -10.87 -9.39
C GLY A 72 0.20 -10.62 -7.87
N VAL A 73 0.87 -9.59 -7.36
CA VAL A 73 0.91 -9.29 -5.93
C VAL A 73 0.80 -7.80 -5.64
N SER A 74 -0.09 -7.45 -4.72
CA SER A 74 -0.33 -6.08 -4.26
C SER A 74 -0.84 -6.05 -2.82
N ILE A 75 -1.16 -4.86 -2.32
CA ILE A 75 -2.09 -4.64 -1.22
C ILE A 75 -3.23 -3.81 -1.76
N ALA A 76 -4.41 -4.42 -1.83
CA ALA A 76 -5.60 -3.82 -2.40
C ALA A 76 -6.84 -4.10 -1.55
N SER A 77 -7.96 -3.48 -1.88
CA SER A 77 -9.26 -3.83 -1.35
C SER A 77 -10.35 -3.73 -2.41
N HIS A 78 -11.31 -4.65 -2.36
CA HIS A 78 -12.49 -4.64 -3.22
C HIS A 78 -13.64 -3.81 -2.63
N THR A 79 -13.57 -3.52 -1.33
CA THR A 79 -14.58 -2.77 -0.59
C THR A 79 -13.91 -1.80 0.37
N ARG A 80 -13.83 -2.11 1.66
CA ARG A 80 -13.15 -1.33 2.69
C ARG A 80 -11.72 -1.82 2.88
N VAL A 81 -10.83 -0.93 3.32
CA VAL A 81 -9.43 -1.25 3.64
C VAL A 81 -9.17 -1.27 5.14
N MET A 82 -10.01 -0.65 5.94
CA MET A 82 -9.96 -0.48 7.40
C MET A 82 -8.74 0.26 7.95
N SER A 83 -7.64 0.34 7.21
CA SER A 83 -6.37 0.92 7.63
C SER A 83 -5.93 2.15 6.81
N VAL A 84 -6.83 2.76 6.06
CA VAL A 84 -6.62 4.07 5.39
C VAL A 84 -7.88 4.89 5.63
N LEU A 85 -7.81 5.74 6.65
CA LEU A 85 -8.98 6.37 7.23
C LEU A 85 -8.84 7.90 7.26
N LEU A 86 -9.86 8.60 6.78
CA LEU A 86 -10.08 10.00 7.09
C LEU A 86 -10.89 10.08 8.38
N LEU A 87 -10.26 10.59 9.41
CA LEU A 87 -10.83 10.78 10.75
C LEU A 87 -11.25 12.25 10.92
N SER A 88 -12.44 12.52 11.44
CA SER A 88 -12.97 13.87 11.55
C SER A 88 -13.93 14.02 12.72
N ASN A 89 -14.03 15.24 13.27
CA ASN A 89 -15.07 15.61 14.24
C ASN A 89 -16.25 16.32 13.59
N THR A 90 -16.22 16.51 12.26
CA THR A 90 -17.30 17.06 11.46
C THR A 90 -17.69 16.10 10.33
N PRO A 91 -18.94 16.14 9.84
CA PRO A 91 -19.37 15.32 8.71
C PRO A 91 -18.52 15.57 7.45
N LEU A 92 -18.34 14.55 6.62
CA LEU A 92 -17.55 14.63 5.38
C LEU A 92 -18.00 15.75 4.46
N SER A 93 -19.30 16.02 4.37
CA SER A 93 -19.88 17.10 3.56
C SER A 93 -19.43 18.51 3.96
N GLU A 94 -18.94 18.68 5.18
CA GLU A 94 -18.48 19.96 5.72
C GLU A 94 -16.95 20.14 5.63
N LEU A 95 -16.22 19.13 5.14
CA LEU A 95 -14.75 19.19 5.04
C LEU A 95 -14.23 19.83 3.76
N SER A 96 -15.10 20.11 2.80
CA SER A 96 -14.69 20.72 1.52
C SER A 96 -14.12 22.13 1.72
N GLY A 97 -12.85 22.33 1.32
CA GLY A 97 -12.13 23.60 1.47
C GLY A 97 -11.51 23.81 2.84
N GLU A 98 -11.58 22.84 3.75
CA GLU A 98 -10.92 22.88 5.05
C GLU A 98 -9.45 22.41 4.94
N LEU A 99 -8.60 22.85 5.87
CA LEU A 99 -7.24 22.35 6.01
C LEU A 99 -7.26 20.98 6.69
N ILE A 100 -6.73 19.97 6.01
CA ILE A 100 -6.70 18.59 6.47
C ILE A 100 -5.25 18.16 6.76
N GLY A 101 -5.00 17.62 7.95
CA GLY A 101 -3.74 16.99 8.27
C GLY A 101 -3.63 15.64 7.55
N VAL A 102 -2.55 15.43 6.79
CA VAL A 102 -2.37 14.17 6.07
C VAL A 102 -1.05 13.51 6.46
N THR A 103 -1.07 12.19 6.59
CA THR A 103 0.12 11.41 6.96
C THR A 103 1.29 11.65 6.01
N SER A 104 2.52 11.72 6.56
CA SER A 104 3.75 11.73 5.78
C SER A 104 4.15 10.33 5.27
N ALA A 105 3.49 9.27 5.74
CA ALA A 105 3.91 7.90 5.50
C ALA A 105 3.41 7.31 4.17
N SER A 106 2.43 7.92 3.46
CA SER A 106 1.87 7.37 2.21
C SER A 106 1.49 8.44 1.21
N ASP A 107 2.10 8.40 0.03
CA ASP A 107 1.75 9.29 -1.07
C ASP A 107 0.48 8.84 -1.80
N THR A 108 0.26 7.52 -1.96
CA THR A 108 -0.96 6.97 -2.58
C THR A 108 -2.22 7.39 -1.82
N SER A 109 -2.20 7.30 -0.48
CA SER A 109 -3.39 7.60 0.32
C SER A 109 -3.75 9.08 0.27
N VAL A 110 -2.75 9.96 0.19
CA VAL A 110 -2.98 11.40 0.04
C VAL A 110 -3.50 11.73 -1.36
N ALA A 111 -2.92 11.13 -2.42
CA ALA A 111 -3.42 11.30 -3.77
C ALA A 111 -4.85 10.76 -3.94
N LEU A 112 -5.17 9.60 -3.32
CA LEU A 112 -6.52 9.06 -3.31
C LEU A 112 -7.49 10.02 -2.64
N LEU A 113 -7.13 10.57 -1.48
CA LEU A 113 -7.97 11.52 -0.76
C LEU A 113 -8.26 12.77 -1.62
N ASP A 114 -7.24 13.33 -2.26
CA ASP A 114 -7.38 14.50 -3.13
C ASP A 114 -8.32 14.24 -4.32
N ILE A 115 -8.17 13.07 -4.96
CA ILE A 115 -9.06 12.63 -6.05
C ILE A 115 -10.51 12.49 -5.55
N LEU A 116 -10.71 11.83 -4.40
CA LEU A 116 -12.03 11.61 -3.85
C LEU A 116 -12.74 12.93 -3.49
N PHE A 117 -12.02 13.89 -2.91
CA PHE A 117 -12.56 15.23 -2.67
C PHE A 117 -12.97 15.92 -3.98
N ALA A 118 -12.13 15.83 -5.01
CA ALA A 118 -12.41 16.44 -6.30
C ALA A 118 -13.60 15.81 -7.03
N GLU A 119 -13.66 14.46 -7.07
CA GLU A 119 -14.72 13.72 -7.79
C GLU A 119 -16.05 13.74 -7.06
N SER A 120 -16.06 13.55 -5.73
CA SER A 120 -17.32 13.41 -4.98
C SER A 120 -17.86 14.73 -4.45
N LEU A 121 -16.98 15.66 -4.05
CA LEU A 121 -17.38 16.93 -3.44
C LEU A 121 -17.22 18.14 -4.38
N GLY A 122 -16.68 17.92 -5.58
CA GLY A 122 -16.47 18.95 -6.59
C GLY A 122 -15.44 20.03 -6.21
N ARG A 123 -14.70 19.83 -5.12
CA ARG A 123 -13.68 20.76 -4.62
C ARG A 123 -12.53 20.00 -4.00
N ARG A 124 -11.32 20.51 -4.21
CA ARG A 124 -10.12 20.03 -3.51
C ARG A 124 -10.00 20.73 -2.16
N SER A 125 -9.38 20.06 -1.20
CA SER A 125 -9.02 20.62 0.11
C SER A 125 -7.54 20.94 0.17
N ASP A 126 -7.14 21.80 1.10
CA ASP A 126 -5.75 22.06 1.39
C ASP A 126 -5.22 20.97 2.32
N PHE A 127 -4.04 20.42 2.00
CA PHE A 127 -3.41 19.37 2.78
C PHE A 127 -2.09 19.82 3.41
N GLU A 128 -1.92 19.54 4.69
CA GLU A 128 -0.65 19.73 5.40
C GLU A 128 -0.11 18.37 5.86
N ARG A 129 1.12 18.02 5.44
CA ARG A 129 1.78 16.79 5.90
C ARG A 129 2.08 16.88 7.39
N THR A 130 1.77 15.81 8.12
CA THR A 130 1.98 15.76 9.57
C THR A 130 2.34 14.35 10.03
N ASP A 131 3.18 14.28 11.06
CA ASP A 131 3.52 13.05 11.80
C ASP A 131 2.85 13.01 13.18
N LEU A 132 1.87 13.89 13.41
CA LEU A 132 1.08 13.88 14.63
C LEU A 132 0.21 12.62 14.69
N SER A 133 0.09 12.02 15.86
CA SER A 133 -0.90 10.96 16.09
C SER A 133 -2.32 11.47 15.81
N PRO A 134 -3.27 10.60 15.40
CA PRO A 134 -4.62 11.02 14.99
C PRO A 134 -5.33 11.92 16.01
N GLY A 135 -5.24 11.58 17.31
CA GLY A 135 -5.84 12.42 18.37
C GLY A 135 -5.26 13.83 18.40
N LYS A 136 -3.92 13.96 18.32
CA LYS A 136 -3.26 15.28 18.29
C LYS A 136 -3.50 16.03 16.98
N ALA A 137 -3.58 15.31 15.87
CA ALA A 137 -3.90 15.91 14.58
C ALA A 137 -5.31 16.55 14.60
N LEU A 138 -6.29 15.89 15.22
CA LEU A 138 -7.66 16.41 15.35
C LEU A 138 -7.80 17.61 16.31
N GLU A 139 -6.80 17.88 17.16
CA GLU A 139 -6.73 19.14 17.93
C GLU A 139 -6.34 20.34 17.05
N LYS A 140 -5.60 20.09 15.95
CA LYS A 140 -5.09 21.13 15.03
C LYS A 140 -5.90 21.26 13.76
N TYR A 141 -6.38 20.15 13.19
CA TYR A 141 -7.05 20.07 11.90
C TYR A 141 -8.52 19.63 12.07
N ARG A 142 -9.39 20.04 11.14
CA ARG A 142 -10.79 19.60 11.07
C ARG A 142 -10.92 18.09 10.82
N ALA A 143 -9.96 17.53 10.07
CA ALA A 143 -9.83 16.11 9.80
C ALA A 143 -8.36 15.71 9.66
N CYS A 144 -8.08 14.43 9.82
CA CYS A 144 -6.77 13.89 9.52
C CYS A 144 -6.84 12.55 8.78
N LEU A 145 -5.96 12.40 7.78
CA LEU A 145 -5.74 11.13 7.10
C LEU A 145 -4.67 10.34 7.84
N SER A 146 -5.04 9.16 8.33
CA SER A 146 -4.14 8.22 8.99
C SER A 146 -4.11 6.89 8.24
N ILE A 147 -2.98 6.17 8.33
CA ILE A 147 -2.80 4.88 7.66
C ILE A 147 -2.23 3.80 8.59
N GLY A 148 -2.35 2.54 8.13
CA GLY A 148 -1.73 1.39 8.76
C GLY A 148 -2.28 1.09 10.15
N ASP A 149 -1.43 0.57 11.01
CA ASP A 149 -1.81 0.14 12.36
C ASP A 149 -2.29 1.30 13.23
N GLU A 150 -1.79 2.52 12.98
CA GLU A 150 -2.22 3.72 13.68
C GLU A 150 -3.67 4.09 13.34
N ALA A 151 -4.07 4.01 12.07
CA ALA A 151 -5.45 4.23 11.64
C ALA A 151 -6.41 3.18 12.25
N LEU A 152 -6.01 1.90 12.20
CA LEU A 152 -6.76 0.81 12.83
C LEU A 152 -6.96 1.07 14.33
N ARG A 153 -5.88 1.43 15.03
CA ARG A 153 -5.90 1.73 16.46
C ARG A 153 -6.82 2.91 16.76
N ALA A 154 -6.69 4.01 16.00
CA ALA A 154 -7.52 5.19 16.17
C ALA A 154 -9.03 4.90 15.99
N SER A 155 -9.38 3.99 15.06
CA SER A 155 -10.74 3.54 14.84
C SER A 155 -11.28 2.73 16.04
N VAL A 156 -10.47 1.84 16.60
CA VAL A 156 -10.82 1.05 17.80
C VAL A 156 -11.02 1.95 19.02
N ASP A 157 -10.09 2.88 19.23
CA ASP A 157 -10.10 3.81 20.35
C ASP A 157 -11.14 4.94 20.17
N ARG A 158 -11.81 5.01 19.01
CA ARG A 158 -12.87 6.00 18.68
C ARG A 158 -12.42 7.44 18.89
N VAL A 159 -11.22 7.75 18.40
CA VAL A 159 -10.62 9.09 18.54
C VAL A 159 -11.34 10.19 17.76
N ALA A 160 -12.22 9.85 16.84
CA ALA A 160 -12.98 10.76 15.99
C ALA A 160 -14.48 10.43 16.00
N ALA A 161 -15.32 11.45 15.81
CA ALA A 161 -16.77 11.28 15.71
C ALA A 161 -17.19 10.63 14.37
N HIS A 162 -16.41 10.90 13.32
CA HIS A 162 -16.64 10.37 11.96
C HIS A 162 -15.39 9.67 11.46
N VAL A 163 -15.60 8.49 10.85
CA VAL A 163 -14.54 7.67 10.26
C VAL A 163 -14.96 7.35 8.83
N THR A 164 -14.19 7.83 7.85
CA THR A 164 -14.40 7.53 6.43
C THR A 164 -13.27 6.64 5.95
N ASP A 165 -13.62 5.41 5.54
CA ASP A 165 -12.69 4.46 4.93
C ASP A 165 -12.50 4.80 3.45
N LEU A 166 -11.26 5.10 3.03
CA LEU A 166 -10.98 5.53 1.67
C LEU A 166 -11.19 4.43 0.63
N GLY A 167 -10.98 3.16 0.99
CA GLY A 167 -11.27 2.04 0.10
C GLY A 167 -12.78 1.91 -0.15
N GLN A 168 -13.58 2.05 0.90
CA GLN A 168 -15.03 2.03 0.79
C GLN A 168 -15.56 3.22 -0.02
N TRP A 169 -15.00 4.42 0.21
CA TRP A 169 -15.38 5.61 -0.54
C TRP A 169 -15.03 5.49 -2.03
N TRP A 170 -13.79 5.04 -2.34
CA TRP A 170 -13.41 4.76 -3.72
C TRP A 170 -14.34 3.74 -4.40
N LYS A 171 -14.69 2.66 -3.70
CA LYS A 171 -15.61 1.65 -4.23
C LYS A 171 -16.99 2.21 -4.53
N ALA A 172 -17.51 3.07 -3.65
CA ALA A 172 -18.81 3.72 -3.85
C ALA A 172 -18.82 4.63 -5.09
N GLU A 173 -17.74 5.41 -5.29
CA GLU A 173 -17.62 6.35 -6.41
C GLU A 173 -17.35 5.69 -7.76
N THR A 174 -16.54 4.62 -7.77
CA THR A 174 -15.99 4.08 -9.02
C THR A 174 -16.49 2.67 -9.37
N GLY A 175 -17.02 1.95 -8.39
CA GLY A 175 -17.34 0.53 -8.52
C GLY A 175 -16.13 -0.40 -8.66
N LYS A 176 -14.89 0.14 -8.62
CA LYS A 176 -13.64 -0.62 -8.83
C LYS A 176 -12.92 -0.92 -7.51
N PRO A 177 -12.04 -1.97 -7.47
CA PRO A 177 -11.10 -2.15 -6.37
C PRO A 177 -10.07 -1.02 -6.33
N PHE A 178 -9.38 -0.84 -5.19
CA PHE A 178 -8.28 0.11 -5.06
C PHE A 178 -6.98 -0.60 -4.67
N VAL A 179 -5.88 -0.23 -5.34
CA VAL A 179 -4.53 -0.74 -5.07
C VAL A 179 -3.74 0.30 -4.28
N PHE A 180 -3.48 0.01 -3.01
CA PHE A 180 -2.74 0.89 -2.10
C PHE A 180 -1.22 0.74 -2.24
N SER A 181 -0.76 -0.50 -2.45
CA SER A 181 0.66 -0.80 -2.56
C SER A 181 0.94 -1.82 -3.66
N LEU A 182 2.06 -1.62 -4.34
CA LEU A 182 2.62 -2.53 -5.34
C LEU A 182 3.98 -3.03 -4.87
N TRP A 183 4.36 -4.23 -5.24
CA TRP A 183 5.74 -4.66 -5.14
C TRP A 183 6.51 -4.14 -6.36
N ILE A 184 7.38 -3.17 -6.09
CA ILE A 184 8.12 -2.43 -7.11
C ILE A 184 9.60 -2.82 -7.03
N ALA A 185 10.17 -3.21 -8.17
CA ALA A 185 11.58 -3.55 -8.31
C ALA A 185 12.32 -2.44 -9.07
N SER A 186 13.56 -2.20 -8.69
CA SER A 186 14.48 -1.34 -9.45
C SER A 186 14.77 -1.96 -10.82
N ARG A 187 14.56 -1.21 -11.91
CA ARG A 187 14.97 -1.63 -13.24
C ARG A 187 16.48 -1.86 -13.32
N LYS A 188 17.27 -1.02 -12.65
CA LYS A 188 18.72 -1.17 -12.58
C LYS A 188 19.13 -2.48 -11.91
N ALA A 189 18.42 -2.92 -10.85
CA ALA A 189 18.66 -4.23 -10.25
C ALA A 189 18.33 -5.35 -11.25
N TRP A 190 17.22 -5.23 -11.99
CA TRP A 190 16.83 -6.19 -13.03
C TRP A 190 17.81 -6.28 -14.19
N GLU A 191 18.49 -5.19 -14.54
CA GLU A 191 19.49 -5.10 -15.60
C GLU A 191 20.92 -5.41 -15.11
N SER A 192 21.07 -5.89 -13.87
CA SER A 192 22.33 -6.19 -13.19
C SER A 192 22.46 -7.69 -12.88
N PRO A 193 23.55 -8.15 -12.25
CA PRO A 193 23.67 -9.50 -11.70
C PRO A 193 22.60 -9.88 -10.67
N GLN A 194 21.83 -8.91 -10.15
CA GLN A 194 20.70 -9.17 -9.26
C GLN A 194 19.43 -9.68 -10.01
N LYS A 195 19.44 -9.77 -11.33
CA LYS A 195 18.29 -10.23 -12.13
C LYS A 195 17.79 -11.62 -11.70
N GLU A 196 18.70 -12.57 -11.58
CA GLU A 196 18.33 -13.94 -11.21
C GLU A 196 17.84 -14.03 -9.74
N PRO A 197 18.55 -13.50 -8.72
CA PRO A 197 18.03 -13.41 -7.37
C PRO A 197 16.68 -12.69 -7.25
N LEU A 198 16.50 -11.60 -7.98
CA LEU A 198 15.27 -10.82 -7.99
C LEU A 198 14.10 -11.61 -8.62
N GLY A 199 14.33 -12.31 -9.71
CA GLY A 199 13.33 -13.18 -10.34
C GLY A 199 12.89 -14.33 -9.42
N ARG A 200 13.85 -14.98 -8.74
CA ARG A 200 13.59 -16.01 -7.72
C ARG A 200 12.82 -15.44 -6.53
N PHE A 201 13.17 -14.24 -6.07
CA PHE A 201 12.47 -13.58 -4.98
C PHE A 201 11.02 -13.26 -5.34
N CYS A 202 10.74 -12.81 -6.56
CA CYS A 202 9.36 -12.60 -7.03
C CYS A 202 8.56 -13.91 -7.03
N ALA A 203 9.15 -15.03 -7.44
CA ALA A 203 8.49 -16.33 -7.37
C ALA A 203 8.23 -16.76 -5.90
N ALA A 204 9.19 -16.57 -5.01
CA ALA A 204 9.05 -16.83 -3.58
C ALA A 204 7.97 -15.96 -2.94
N LEU A 205 7.86 -14.70 -3.35
CA LEU A 205 6.83 -13.76 -2.91
C LEU A 205 5.42 -14.21 -3.32
N LEU A 206 5.26 -14.69 -4.55
CA LEU A 206 3.97 -15.24 -5.03
C LEU A 206 3.58 -16.51 -4.27
N GLU A 207 4.54 -17.39 -3.97
CA GLU A 207 4.27 -18.56 -3.15
C GLU A 207 3.91 -18.19 -1.71
N SER A 208 4.63 -17.24 -1.11
CA SER A 208 4.30 -16.69 0.22
C SER A 208 2.88 -16.10 0.25
N LYS A 209 2.49 -15.33 -0.79
CA LYS A 209 1.13 -14.83 -0.96
C LYS A 209 0.10 -15.98 -1.01
N ARG A 210 0.37 -17.04 -1.77
CA ARG A 210 -0.52 -18.21 -1.87
C ARG A 210 -0.72 -18.86 -0.50
N MET A 211 0.35 -19.10 0.26
CA MET A 211 0.30 -19.67 1.61
C MET A 211 -0.47 -18.75 2.57
N ALA A 212 -0.27 -17.44 2.49
CA ALA A 212 -0.99 -16.46 3.29
C ALA A 212 -2.50 -16.50 3.01
N LYS A 213 -2.90 -16.49 1.74
CA LYS A 213 -4.32 -16.56 1.33
C LYS A 213 -4.97 -17.87 1.78
N GLU A 214 -4.29 -19.00 1.63
CA GLU A 214 -4.77 -20.29 2.10
C GLU A 214 -4.95 -20.31 3.63
N SER A 215 -4.00 -19.74 4.37
CA SER A 215 -4.09 -19.63 5.82
C SER A 215 -5.29 -18.76 6.26
N ILE A 216 -5.48 -17.60 5.62
CA ILE A 216 -6.63 -16.71 5.87
C ILE A 216 -7.95 -17.42 5.57
N SER A 217 -8.08 -18.07 4.42
CA SER A 217 -9.30 -18.79 4.02
C SER A 217 -9.67 -19.93 4.96
N ASN A 218 -8.68 -20.50 5.63
CA ASN A 218 -8.86 -21.53 6.67
C ASN A 218 -9.04 -20.95 8.09
N GLY A 219 -9.19 -19.62 8.24
CA GLY A 219 -9.32 -18.95 9.53
C GLY A 219 -8.09 -19.05 10.42
N ARG A 220 -6.90 -19.22 9.83
CA ARG A 220 -5.63 -19.37 10.57
C ARG A 220 -4.75 -18.13 10.35
N TYR A 221 -4.25 -17.56 11.44
CA TYR A 221 -3.48 -16.32 11.46
C TYR A 221 -2.15 -16.51 12.24
N PRO A 222 -1.21 -17.36 11.76
CA PRO A 222 0.01 -17.73 12.50
C PRO A 222 0.98 -16.56 12.71
N TRP A 223 0.85 -15.48 11.94
CA TRP A 223 1.64 -14.25 12.11
C TRP A 223 1.22 -13.39 13.31
N GLY A 224 0.12 -13.72 13.98
CA GLY A 224 -0.32 -13.11 15.23
C GLY A 224 -0.92 -11.71 15.09
N GLY A 225 -0.15 -10.74 14.65
CA GLY A 225 -0.51 -9.32 14.58
C GLY A 225 -0.38 -8.56 15.90
N PRO A 226 -0.66 -7.25 15.92
CA PRO A 226 -0.50 -6.40 17.10
C PRO A 226 -1.26 -6.92 18.32
N GLU A 227 -0.65 -6.87 19.51
CA GLU A 227 -1.27 -7.34 20.76
C GLU A 227 -2.56 -6.59 21.12
N TRP A 228 -2.61 -5.29 20.84
CA TRP A 228 -3.79 -4.46 21.11
C TRP A 228 -4.98 -4.79 20.19
N MET A 229 -4.78 -5.53 19.09
CA MET A 229 -5.83 -5.82 18.10
C MET A 229 -6.62 -7.07 18.54
N PRO A 230 -7.94 -6.93 18.83
CA PRO A 230 -8.79 -8.08 19.19
C PRO A 230 -8.84 -9.13 18.09
N ALA A 231 -8.98 -10.39 18.44
CA ALA A 231 -8.99 -11.52 17.49
C ALA A 231 -10.01 -11.33 16.35
N LYS A 232 -11.23 -10.88 16.68
CA LYS A 232 -12.28 -10.60 15.69
C LYS A 232 -11.86 -9.50 14.70
N LEU A 233 -11.19 -8.44 15.17
CA LEU A 233 -10.71 -7.37 14.31
C LEU A 233 -9.58 -7.87 13.39
N LYS A 234 -8.68 -8.71 13.90
CA LYS A 234 -7.63 -9.36 13.11
C LYS A 234 -8.24 -10.16 11.96
N GLU A 235 -9.22 -11.00 12.25
CA GLU A 235 -9.96 -11.78 11.26
C GLU A 235 -10.63 -10.87 10.22
N GLU A 236 -11.41 -9.88 10.66
CA GLU A 236 -12.08 -8.93 9.75
C GLU A 236 -11.09 -8.18 8.86
N TYR A 237 -9.96 -7.74 9.42
CA TYR A 237 -8.97 -6.95 8.73
C TYR A 237 -8.28 -7.74 7.62
N TRP A 238 -7.73 -8.93 7.92
CA TRP A 238 -7.04 -9.70 6.88
C TRP A 238 -7.99 -10.28 5.83
N ASN A 239 -9.26 -10.53 6.17
CA ASN A 239 -10.27 -10.96 5.20
C ASN A 239 -10.76 -9.82 4.27
N CYS A 240 -10.64 -8.56 4.66
CA CYS A 240 -11.04 -7.45 3.80
C CYS A 240 -9.97 -7.03 2.77
N LEU A 241 -8.72 -7.47 2.95
CA LEU A 241 -7.62 -7.15 2.05
C LEU A 241 -7.56 -8.12 0.87
N SER A 242 -7.20 -7.62 -0.30
CA SER A 242 -6.72 -8.41 -1.42
C SER A 242 -5.20 -8.30 -1.53
N TYR A 243 -4.56 -9.43 -1.80
CA TYR A 243 -3.13 -9.53 -2.09
C TYR A 243 -2.85 -9.78 -3.57
N ASP A 244 -3.89 -9.84 -4.39
CA ASP A 244 -3.80 -10.09 -5.83
C ASP A 244 -3.55 -8.80 -6.62
N LEU A 245 -3.14 -8.95 -7.87
CA LEU A 245 -2.98 -7.87 -8.84
C LEU A 245 -3.39 -8.38 -10.23
N ASP A 246 -4.64 -8.76 -10.35
CA ASP A 246 -5.28 -9.25 -11.57
C ASP A 246 -6.50 -8.37 -11.88
N ASP A 247 -7.63 -8.60 -11.23
CA ASP A 247 -8.84 -7.77 -11.35
C ASP A 247 -8.61 -6.36 -10.80
N GLU A 248 -7.67 -6.20 -9.87
CA GLU A 248 -7.27 -4.92 -9.29
C GLU A 248 -6.62 -3.96 -10.29
N LEU A 249 -6.09 -4.48 -11.41
CA LEU A 249 -5.48 -3.68 -12.47
C LEU A 249 -6.43 -2.64 -13.08
N GLU A 250 -7.72 -2.95 -13.16
CA GLU A 250 -8.72 -1.98 -13.65
C GLU A 250 -8.82 -0.76 -12.72
N GLY A 251 -8.82 -1.01 -11.40
CA GLY A 251 -8.84 0.04 -10.39
C GLY A 251 -7.57 0.87 -10.39
N LEU A 252 -6.40 0.23 -10.52
CA LEU A 252 -5.11 0.89 -10.62
C LEU A 252 -5.02 1.78 -11.87
N ALA A 253 -5.47 1.28 -13.02
CA ALA A 253 -5.49 2.06 -14.26
C ALA A 253 -6.43 3.28 -14.16
N LEU A 254 -7.59 3.13 -13.50
CA LEU A 254 -8.48 4.26 -13.23
C LEU A 254 -7.83 5.28 -12.29
N PHE A 255 -7.19 4.83 -11.22
CA PHE A 255 -6.48 5.69 -10.29
C PHE A 255 -5.41 6.54 -10.99
N TYR A 256 -4.60 5.93 -11.87
CA TYR A 256 -3.57 6.69 -12.61
C TYR A 256 -4.17 7.69 -13.58
N ARG A 257 -5.26 7.35 -14.29
CA ARG A 257 -5.96 8.33 -15.15
C ARG A 257 -6.50 9.52 -14.36
N LEU A 258 -7.07 9.28 -13.18
CA LEU A 258 -7.55 10.36 -12.33
C LEU A 258 -6.39 11.16 -11.71
N ALA A 259 -5.31 10.51 -11.32
CA ALA A 259 -4.11 11.18 -10.84
C ALA A 259 -3.48 12.10 -11.92
N GLU A 260 -3.45 11.66 -13.19
CA GLU A 260 -3.07 12.50 -14.33
C GLU A 260 -4.06 13.67 -14.52
N LYS A 261 -5.38 13.39 -14.53
CA LYS A 261 -6.44 14.40 -14.67
C LYS A 261 -6.29 15.53 -13.65
N TYR A 262 -5.91 15.20 -12.41
CA TYR A 262 -5.73 16.16 -11.33
C TYR A 262 -4.31 16.69 -11.15
N GLY A 263 -3.39 16.35 -12.06
CA GLY A 263 -2.00 16.83 -12.05
C GLY A 263 -1.15 16.28 -10.91
N LEU A 264 -1.51 15.13 -10.34
CA LEU A 264 -0.75 14.45 -9.28
C LEU A 264 0.41 13.64 -9.84
N ILE A 265 0.30 13.23 -11.10
CA ILE A 265 1.35 12.59 -11.90
C ILE A 265 1.38 13.22 -13.30
N PRO A 266 2.52 13.17 -14.01
CA PRO A 266 2.65 13.81 -15.34
C PRO A 266 1.83 13.11 -16.44
N PHE A 267 1.64 11.80 -16.35
CA PHE A 267 0.83 10.97 -17.25
C PHE A 267 0.55 9.61 -16.61
N ALA A 268 -0.51 8.92 -17.05
CA ALA A 268 -0.83 7.56 -16.63
C ALA A 268 0.10 6.57 -17.38
N PRO A 269 1.10 5.97 -16.71
CA PRO A 269 2.09 5.15 -17.39
C PRO A 269 1.55 3.76 -17.76
N PRO A 270 2.06 3.12 -18.82
CA PRO A 270 1.84 1.70 -19.04
C PRO A 270 2.52 0.88 -17.93
N LEU A 271 1.85 -0.18 -17.49
CA LEU A 271 2.39 -1.08 -16.49
C LEU A 271 3.43 -2.01 -17.13
N ARG A 272 4.63 -2.05 -16.54
CA ARG A 272 5.74 -2.92 -16.97
C ARG A 272 6.08 -3.88 -15.86
N PHE A 273 5.94 -5.17 -16.15
CA PHE A 273 6.15 -6.24 -15.19
C PHE A 273 7.52 -6.91 -15.37
N LEU A 274 8.03 -7.47 -14.29
CA LEU A 274 9.13 -8.42 -14.35
C LEU A 274 8.69 -9.63 -15.18
N GLU A 275 9.52 -10.05 -16.09
CA GLU A 275 9.30 -11.28 -16.82
C GLU A 275 9.50 -12.46 -15.84
N PRO A 276 8.54 -13.42 -15.76
CA PRO A 276 8.73 -14.58 -14.91
C PRO A 276 9.99 -15.33 -15.37
N ALA A 277 10.82 -15.76 -14.40
CA ALA A 277 11.94 -16.65 -14.70
C ALA A 277 11.36 -17.86 -15.43
N ARG A 278 11.77 -18.09 -16.69
CA ARG A 278 11.42 -19.32 -17.38
C ARG A 278 12.03 -20.45 -16.57
N HIS A 279 11.19 -21.30 -15.97
CA HIS A 279 11.66 -22.53 -15.38
C HIS A 279 12.38 -23.28 -16.51
N GLY A 280 13.69 -23.41 -16.37
CA GLY A 280 14.48 -24.21 -17.27
C GLY A 280 13.90 -25.62 -17.33
N ALA A 281 13.70 -26.06 -18.57
CA ALA A 281 13.29 -27.44 -18.88
C ALA A 281 14.33 -28.43 -18.38
#